data_5009643d717c84245d1416d0613cf1d1
#
_entry.id   5009643d717c84245d1416d0613cf1d1
#
_cell.length_a   1.000
_cell.length_b   1.000
_cell.length_c   1.000
_cell.angle_alpha   90.00
_cell.angle_beta   90.00
_cell.angle_gamma   90.00
#
_symmetry.space_group_name_H-M   'P 1'
#
loop_
_entity.id
_entity.type
_entity.pdbx_description
1 polymer ?
#
loop_
_entity_poly.entity_id
_entity_poly.type
_entity_poly.pdbx_seq_one_letter_code
_entity_poly.pdbx_strand_id
1 'polypeptide(L)'
;MRGRPGRPQGPNRMSINRARIEDITFRGNQGRVTISYGVPQRNQLILKQILVLLVDARTRISGSFGQRISFRDLQRGMLVDAIVSPNFTRSNPPQTTAFEIAVIGEERYPTRIENILRVDVRNQMILTGSSLDPSSQIRFVVNNRTEILGPRGNRITLPQLKPGQTVMITHENFMTASIPPQTVAIRIQVL
;
A
#
# COMPACT_ATOMS: atom_id res chain seq x y z
N MET A 1 -26.38 -20.00 -0.99
CA MET A 1 -26.47 -18.69 -1.66
C MET A 1 -25.56 -18.71 -2.87
N ARG A 2 -26.09 -18.65 -4.08
CA ARG A 2 -25.30 -18.71 -5.31
C ARG A 2 -24.76 -17.33 -5.60
N GLY A 3 -23.42 -17.20 -5.67
CA GLY A 3 -22.75 -15.96 -6.09
C GLY A 3 -23.21 -15.55 -7.49
N ARG A 4 -23.54 -14.29 -7.65
CA ARG A 4 -23.85 -13.72 -8.98
C ARG A 4 -22.60 -13.82 -9.86
N PRO A 5 -22.68 -14.38 -11.06
CA PRO A 5 -21.58 -14.34 -12.01
C PRO A 5 -21.30 -12.89 -12.38
N GLY A 6 -20.01 -12.50 -12.31
CA GLY A 6 -19.56 -11.18 -12.75
C GLY A 6 -20.02 -10.91 -14.18
N ARG A 7 -20.52 -9.70 -14.43
CA ARG A 7 -20.89 -9.23 -15.78
C ARG A 7 -19.67 -9.39 -16.70
N PRO A 8 -19.80 -9.96 -17.89
CA PRO A 8 -18.72 -10.00 -18.85
C PRO A 8 -18.31 -8.56 -19.20
N GLN A 9 -17.04 -8.24 -18.96
CA GLN A 9 -16.49 -6.94 -19.30
C GLN A 9 -16.32 -6.89 -20.81
N GLY A 10 -16.83 -5.82 -21.46
CA GLY A 10 -16.68 -5.60 -22.88
C GLY A 10 -15.18 -5.47 -23.27
N PRO A 11 -14.81 -5.68 -24.55
CA PRO A 11 -13.42 -5.83 -25.01
C PRO A 11 -12.49 -4.61 -24.79
N ASN A 12 -12.98 -3.50 -24.21
CA ASN A 12 -12.23 -2.26 -24.00
C ASN A 12 -12.14 -1.85 -22.53
N ARG A 13 -12.13 -2.79 -21.58
CA ARG A 13 -12.06 -2.48 -20.16
C ARG A 13 -11.07 -3.40 -19.45
N MET A 14 -10.25 -2.83 -18.58
CA MET A 14 -9.28 -3.55 -17.75
C MET A 14 -9.63 -3.34 -16.27
N SER A 15 -9.53 -4.41 -15.47
CA SER A 15 -9.73 -4.35 -14.02
C SER A 15 -8.40 -4.26 -13.32
N ILE A 16 -8.33 -3.38 -12.33
CA ILE A 16 -7.24 -3.26 -11.37
C ILE A 16 -7.86 -3.50 -10.01
N ASN A 17 -7.40 -4.53 -9.31
CA ASN A 17 -7.99 -4.93 -8.04
C ASN A 17 -7.06 -4.56 -6.89
N ARG A 18 -7.65 -4.17 -5.75
CA ARG A 18 -6.97 -3.85 -4.50
C ARG A 18 -5.83 -2.84 -4.67
N ALA A 19 -6.09 -1.81 -5.44
CA ALA A 19 -5.16 -0.70 -5.58
C ALA A 19 -5.31 0.27 -4.40
N ARG A 20 -4.19 0.80 -3.92
CA ARG A 20 -4.16 1.83 -2.88
C ARG A 20 -4.14 3.21 -3.50
N ILE A 21 -4.94 4.12 -2.98
CA ILE A 21 -4.87 5.54 -3.34
C ILE A 21 -3.65 6.17 -2.68
N GLU A 22 -2.70 6.62 -3.50
CA GLU A 22 -1.47 7.28 -3.04
C GLU A 22 -1.61 8.80 -3.02
N ASP A 23 -2.31 9.36 -3.99
CA ASP A 23 -2.52 10.81 -4.11
C ASP A 23 -3.80 11.14 -4.87
N ILE A 24 -4.38 12.32 -4.58
CA ILE A 24 -5.59 12.81 -5.24
C ILE A 24 -5.41 14.29 -5.54
N THR A 25 -5.66 14.69 -6.78
CA THR A 25 -5.67 16.10 -7.20
C THR A 25 -6.95 16.44 -7.92
N PHE A 26 -7.48 17.63 -7.62
CA PHE A 26 -8.72 18.16 -8.19
C PHE A 26 -8.43 19.32 -9.12
N ARG A 27 -9.13 19.37 -10.25
CA ARG A 27 -9.12 20.52 -11.16
C ARG A 27 -10.53 20.72 -11.74
N GLY A 28 -11.33 21.56 -11.10
CA GLY A 28 -12.74 21.72 -11.46
C GLY A 28 -13.54 20.42 -11.29
N ASN A 29 -14.22 19.97 -12.36
CA ASN A 29 -14.98 18.71 -12.38
C ASN A 29 -14.16 17.48 -12.82
N GLN A 30 -12.86 17.65 -12.98
CA GLN A 30 -11.92 16.58 -13.33
C GLN A 30 -10.96 16.34 -12.19
N GLY A 31 -10.47 15.12 -12.08
CA GLY A 31 -9.50 14.77 -11.07
C GLY A 31 -8.53 13.72 -11.53
N ARG A 32 -7.47 13.59 -10.77
CA ARG A 32 -6.46 12.55 -10.93
C ARG A 32 -6.35 11.81 -9.62
N VAL A 33 -6.45 10.49 -9.68
CA VAL A 33 -6.21 9.60 -8.55
C VAL A 33 -4.98 8.78 -8.87
N THR A 34 -3.90 9.01 -8.16
CA THR A 34 -2.70 8.18 -8.26
C THR A 34 -2.90 6.95 -7.40
N ILE A 35 -2.82 5.80 -8.02
CA ILE A 35 -2.95 4.50 -7.34
C ILE A 35 -1.65 3.69 -7.44
N SER A 36 -1.42 2.84 -6.45
CA SER A 36 -0.43 1.78 -6.53
C SER A 36 -1.11 0.42 -6.39
N TYR A 37 -0.64 -0.57 -7.13
CA TYR A 37 -1.15 -1.94 -7.09
C TYR A 37 -0.04 -2.94 -7.36
N GLY A 38 -0.25 -4.16 -6.89
CA GLY A 38 0.71 -5.25 -7.07
C GLY A 38 0.42 -6.06 -8.33
N VAL A 39 1.45 -6.29 -9.14
CA VAL A 39 1.37 -7.20 -10.29
C VAL A 39 2.19 -8.45 -9.97
N PRO A 40 1.55 -9.63 -9.83
CA PRO A 40 2.26 -10.87 -9.60
C PRO A 40 3.20 -11.21 -10.76
N GLN A 41 4.41 -11.63 -10.44
CA GLN A 41 5.42 -12.11 -11.38
C GLN A 41 5.59 -13.64 -11.23
N ARG A 42 6.20 -14.29 -12.24
CA ARG A 42 6.40 -15.75 -12.28
C ARG A 42 7.14 -16.33 -11.07
N ASN A 43 7.91 -15.52 -10.35
CA ASN A 43 8.75 -15.95 -9.22
C ASN A 43 8.12 -15.60 -7.84
N GLN A 44 6.80 -15.52 -7.73
CA GLN A 44 6.09 -15.06 -6.53
C GLN A 44 6.43 -13.61 -6.09
N LEU A 45 7.17 -12.89 -6.91
CA LEU A 45 7.42 -11.46 -6.72
C LEU A 45 6.16 -10.68 -7.06
N ILE A 46 5.83 -9.70 -6.23
CA ILE A 46 4.78 -8.74 -6.51
C ILE A 46 5.45 -7.40 -6.82
N LEU A 47 5.41 -6.99 -8.09
CA LEU A 47 5.93 -5.68 -8.49
C LEU A 47 4.88 -4.60 -8.21
N LYS A 48 5.27 -3.58 -7.45
CA LYS A 48 4.45 -2.40 -7.25
C LYS A 48 4.42 -1.58 -8.53
N GLN A 49 3.23 -1.37 -9.08
CA GLN A 49 2.98 -0.47 -10.20
C GLN A 49 2.29 0.80 -9.70
N ILE A 50 2.59 1.92 -10.36
CA ILE A 50 1.94 3.20 -10.10
C ILE A 50 1.20 3.63 -11.35
N LEU A 51 -0.04 4.07 -11.21
CA LEU A 51 -0.90 4.49 -12.30
C LEU A 51 -1.69 5.73 -11.88
N VAL A 52 -1.88 6.66 -12.82
CA VAL A 52 -2.77 7.81 -12.60
C VAL A 52 -4.11 7.53 -13.31
N LEU A 53 -5.17 7.52 -12.55
CA LEU A 53 -6.54 7.43 -13.02
C LEU A 53 -7.06 8.84 -13.33
N LEU A 54 -7.48 9.07 -14.57
CA LEU A 54 -8.19 10.27 -14.96
C LEU A 54 -9.68 10.07 -14.66
N VAL A 55 -10.21 10.94 -13.81
CA VAL A 55 -11.60 10.89 -13.30
C VAL A 55 -12.36 12.09 -13.82
N ASP A 56 -13.54 11.86 -14.36
CA ASP A 56 -14.46 12.90 -14.82
C ASP A 56 -15.90 12.64 -14.35
N ALA A 57 -16.85 13.46 -14.79
CA ALA A 57 -18.26 13.33 -14.41
C ALA A 57 -18.91 11.99 -14.84
N ARG A 58 -18.30 11.24 -15.75
CA ARG A 58 -18.76 9.93 -16.24
C ARG A 58 -18.20 8.78 -15.42
N THR A 59 -17.17 9.02 -14.64
CA THR A 59 -16.59 8.00 -13.76
C THR A 59 -17.59 7.66 -12.66
N ARG A 60 -17.94 6.38 -12.54
CA ARG A 60 -18.77 5.88 -11.45
C ARG A 60 -17.90 5.66 -10.23
N ILE A 61 -18.28 6.28 -9.10
CA ILE A 61 -17.56 6.07 -7.84
C ILE A 61 -18.54 5.52 -6.81
N SER A 62 -18.16 4.44 -6.15
CA SER A 62 -18.94 3.79 -5.10
C SER A 62 -18.13 3.58 -3.84
N GLY A 63 -18.79 3.70 -2.71
CA GLY A 63 -18.24 3.39 -1.39
C GLY A 63 -18.26 1.90 -1.08
N SER A 64 -17.76 1.53 0.09
CA SER A 64 -17.54 0.14 0.53
C SER A 64 -18.83 -0.70 0.59
N PHE A 65 -20.00 -0.07 0.67
CA PHE A 65 -21.30 -0.74 0.65
C PHE A 65 -22.02 -0.64 -0.69
N GLY A 66 -21.32 -0.20 -1.75
CA GLY A 66 -21.87 -0.06 -3.10
C GLY A 66 -22.70 1.22 -3.33
N GLN A 67 -22.86 2.08 -2.32
CA GLN A 67 -23.51 3.39 -2.45
C GLN A 67 -22.68 4.31 -3.35
N ARG A 68 -23.38 5.16 -4.11
CA ARG A 68 -22.68 6.18 -4.90
C ARG A 68 -22.09 7.24 -3.99
N ILE A 69 -20.82 7.55 -4.16
CA ILE A 69 -20.12 8.60 -3.45
C ILE A 69 -19.52 9.62 -4.42
N SER A 70 -19.15 10.77 -3.89
CA SER A 70 -18.49 11.83 -4.66
C SER A 70 -16.99 11.51 -4.83
N PHE A 71 -16.39 12.06 -5.88
CA PHE A 71 -14.94 12.06 -6.05
C PHE A 71 -14.21 12.68 -4.84
N ARG A 72 -14.83 13.66 -4.17
CA ARG A 72 -14.25 14.33 -2.99
C ARG A 72 -14.24 13.47 -1.74
N ASP A 73 -15.00 12.37 -1.72
CA ASP A 73 -15.03 11.43 -0.61
C ASP A 73 -13.88 10.41 -0.66
N LEU A 74 -13.17 10.35 -1.80
CA LEU A 74 -11.97 9.53 -1.91
C LEU A 74 -10.84 10.13 -1.08
N GLN A 75 -10.10 9.25 -0.38
CA GLN A 75 -9.01 9.66 0.49
C GLN A 75 -7.76 8.81 0.21
N ARG A 76 -6.60 9.38 0.51
CA ARG A 76 -5.33 8.65 0.46
C ARG A 76 -5.36 7.49 1.46
N GLY A 77 -4.80 6.35 1.06
CA GLY A 77 -4.78 5.13 1.88
C GLY A 77 -5.99 4.23 1.67
N MET A 78 -7.07 4.70 1.03
CA MET A 78 -8.19 3.83 0.67
C MET A 78 -7.76 2.77 -0.32
N LEU A 79 -8.30 1.55 -0.16
CA LEU A 79 -8.21 0.48 -1.13
C LEU A 79 -9.40 0.55 -2.08
N VAL A 80 -9.10 0.45 -3.36
CA VAL A 80 -10.11 0.53 -4.42
C VAL A 80 -9.91 -0.58 -5.45
N ASP A 81 -11.01 -1.04 -6.01
CA ASP A 81 -11.04 -1.74 -7.29
C ASP A 81 -11.39 -0.72 -8.37
N ALA A 82 -10.69 -0.76 -9.50
CA ALA A 82 -10.93 0.16 -10.60
C ALA A 82 -11.15 -0.56 -11.91
N ILE A 83 -12.10 -0.06 -12.71
CA ILE A 83 -12.29 -0.45 -14.11
C ILE A 83 -11.82 0.73 -14.95
N VAL A 84 -10.82 0.47 -15.80
CA VAL A 84 -10.12 1.49 -16.55
C VAL A 84 -10.07 1.17 -18.05
N SER A 85 -9.73 2.17 -18.86
CA SER A 85 -9.40 1.97 -20.27
C SER A 85 -8.07 1.20 -20.39
N PRO A 86 -7.92 0.24 -21.30
CA PRO A 86 -6.64 -0.41 -21.58
C PRO A 86 -5.64 0.52 -22.30
N ASN A 87 -6.03 1.71 -22.69
CA ASN A 87 -5.18 2.68 -23.35
C ASN A 87 -4.43 3.52 -22.30
N PHE A 88 -3.13 3.33 -22.23
CA PHE A 88 -2.24 4.05 -21.32
C PHE A 88 -1.44 5.11 -22.06
N THR A 89 -1.21 6.24 -21.41
CA THR A 89 -0.24 7.22 -21.91
C THR A 89 1.19 6.70 -21.74
N ARG A 90 2.12 7.26 -22.51
CA ARG A 90 3.57 6.96 -22.38
C ARG A 90 4.26 7.79 -21.28
N SER A 91 3.50 8.48 -20.41
CA SER A 91 4.07 9.24 -19.30
C SER A 91 4.56 8.31 -18.16
N ASN A 92 5.39 8.84 -17.29
CA ASN A 92 5.80 8.16 -16.06
C ASN A 92 5.40 9.01 -14.83
N PRO A 93 4.46 8.54 -14.00
CA PRO A 93 3.66 7.32 -14.16
C PRO A 93 2.69 7.40 -15.37
N PRO A 94 2.31 6.25 -15.94
CA PRO A 94 1.32 6.19 -17.00
C PRO A 94 -0.05 6.67 -16.49
N GLN A 95 -0.91 7.11 -17.42
CA GLN A 95 -2.25 7.61 -17.10
C GLN A 95 -3.29 6.88 -17.96
N THR A 96 -4.48 6.67 -17.41
CA THR A 96 -5.62 6.12 -18.15
C THR A 96 -6.93 6.64 -17.61
N THR A 97 -8.00 6.56 -18.40
CA THR A 97 -9.36 6.95 -17.99
C THR A 97 -9.97 5.88 -17.08
N ALA A 98 -10.48 6.28 -15.93
CA ALA A 98 -11.25 5.42 -15.05
C ALA A 98 -12.74 5.47 -15.41
N PHE A 99 -13.35 4.30 -15.60
CA PHE A 99 -14.80 4.16 -15.79
C PHE A 99 -15.51 3.94 -14.46
N GLU A 100 -14.90 3.13 -13.58
CA GLU A 100 -15.42 2.87 -12.24
C GLU A 100 -14.28 2.86 -11.22
N ILE A 101 -14.58 3.37 -10.02
CA ILE A 101 -13.75 3.24 -8.83
C ILE A 101 -14.66 2.80 -7.70
N ALA A 102 -14.41 1.62 -7.15
CA ALA A 102 -15.15 1.09 -6.00
C ALA A 102 -14.24 1.05 -4.78
N VAL A 103 -14.57 1.79 -3.73
CA VAL A 103 -13.87 1.68 -2.44
C VAL A 103 -14.20 0.33 -1.84
N ILE A 104 -13.19 -0.46 -1.50
CA ILE A 104 -13.34 -1.78 -0.87
C ILE A 104 -12.95 -1.77 0.62
N GLY A 105 -12.46 -0.65 1.12
CA GLY A 105 -12.09 -0.46 2.51
C GLY A 105 -10.87 0.44 2.68
N GLU A 106 -10.32 0.40 3.88
CA GLU A 106 -9.01 0.98 4.18
C GLU A 106 -7.95 -0.13 4.16
N GLU A 107 -6.74 0.23 3.82
CA GLU A 107 -5.65 -0.73 3.87
C GLU A 107 -5.36 -1.09 5.34
N ARG A 108 -5.57 -2.37 5.67
CA ARG A 108 -5.13 -2.90 6.95
C ARG A 108 -3.69 -3.36 6.80
N TYR A 109 -2.80 -2.64 7.42
CA TYR A 109 -1.39 -3.00 7.47
C TYR A 109 -1.18 -4.13 8.48
N PRO A 110 -0.43 -5.17 8.13
CA PRO A 110 -0.06 -6.21 9.08
C PRO A 110 0.79 -5.63 10.20
N THR A 111 0.57 -6.15 11.39
CA THR A 111 1.33 -5.79 12.59
C THR A 111 1.99 -7.03 13.15
N ARG A 112 3.24 -6.90 13.56
CA ARG A 112 4.06 -7.97 14.14
C ARG A 112 4.71 -7.48 15.44
N ILE A 113 4.89 -8.39 16.38
CA ILE A 113 5.71 -8.18 17.56
C ILE A 113 7.02 -8.91 17.34
N GLU A 114 8.12 -8.20 17.38
CA GLU A 114 9.45 -8.68 17.00
C GLU A 114 10.52 -8.17 17.96
N ASN A 115 11.64 -8.88 18.03
CA ASN A 115 12.82 -8.42 18.75
C ASN A 115 13.81 -7.76 17.77
N ILE A 116 14.32 -6.59 18.11
CA ILE A 116 15.36 -5.93 17.32
C ILE A 116 16.68 -6.67 17.50
N LEU A 117 17.22 -7.19 16.41
CA LEU A 117 18.55 -7.81 16.35
C LEU A 117 19.64 -6.76 16.06
N ARG A 118 19.35 -5.83 15.16
CA ARG A 118 20.28 -4.78 14.74
C ARG A 118 19.55 -3.53 14.28
N VAL A 119 20.12 -2.37 14.59
CA VAL A 119 19.70 -1.06 14.08
C VAL A 119 20.78 -0.56 13.14
N ASP A 120 20.44 -0.29 11.88
CA ASP A 120 21.33 0.24 10.86
C ASP A 120 20.91 1.67 10.50
N VAL A 121 21.44 2.62 11.22
CA VAL A 121 21.10 4.05 11.04
C VAL A 121 21.55 4.56 9.67
N ARG A 122 22.69 4.08 9.17
CA ARG A 122 23.25 4.51 7.88
C ARG A 122 22.34 4.12 6.71
N ASN A 123 21.82 2.90 6.73
CA ASN A 123 20.94 2.38 5.69
C ASN A 123 19.44 2.56 6.02
N GLN A 124 19.13 3.27 7.12
CA GLN A 124 17.76 3.56 7.53
C GLN A 124 16.91 2.27 7.66
N MET A 125 17.39 1.29 8.43
CA MET A 125 16.68 0.02 8.61
C MET A 125 16.93 -0.61 9.98
N ILE A 126 16.00 -1.50 10.37
CA ILE A 126 16.19 -2.41 11.49
C ILE A 126 16.08 -3.87 10.99
N LEU A 127 16.85 -4.75 11.59
CA LEU A 127 16.73 -6.20 11.45
C LEU A 127 16.05 -6.75 12.70
N THR A 128 15.00 -7.53 12.50
CA THR A 128 14.26 -8.16 13.59
C THR A 128 14.19 -9.68 13.42
N GLY A 129 13.66 -10.36 14.42
CA GLY A 129 13.46 -11.81 14.41
C GLY A 129 14.27 -12.52 15.49
N SER A 130 14.68 -13.77 15.22
CA SER A 130 15.53 -14.56 16.09
C SER A 130 16.96 -14.67 15.53
N SER A 131 17.96 -14.54 16.41
CA SER A 131 19.35 -14.82 16.04
C SER A 131 19.62 -16.32 15.81
N LEU A 132 18.77 -17.18 16.40
CA LEU A 132 18.86 -18.63 16.28
C LEU A 132 18.13 -19.18 15.05
N ASP A 133 17.23 -18.38 14.47
CA ASP A 133 16.47 -18.74 13.27
C ASP A 133 16.55 -17.64 12.21
N PRO A 134 17.51 -17.74 11.28
CA PRO A 134 17.65 -16.77 10.19
C PRO A 134 16.40 -16.67 9.28
N SER A 135 15.56 -17.70 9.22
CA SER A 135 14.35 -17.71 8.40
C SER A 135 13.25 -16.83 8.98
N SER A 136 13.29 -16.52 10.28
CA SER A 136 12.36 -15.62 10.95
C SER A 136 12.73 -14.14 10.78
N GLN A 137 13.92 -13.86 10.24
CA GLN A 137 14.44 -12.49 10.17
C GLN A 137 13.77 -11.67 9.09
N ILE A 138 13.46 -10.40 9.41
CA ILE A 138 12.89 -9.44 8.48
C ILE A 138 13.66 -8.11 8.64
N ARG A 139 13.93 -7.47 7.50
CA ARG A 139 14.45 -6.09 7.45
C ARG A 139 13.29 -5.11 7.28
N PHE A 140 13.18 -4.17 8.19
CA PHE A 140 12.22 -3.09 8.10
C PHE A 140 12.94 -1.81 7.70
N VAL A 141 12.59 -1.29 6.52
CA VAL A 141 13.08 0.00 6.03
C VAL A 141 12.34 1.11 6.75
N VAL A 142 13.08 2.06 7.28
CA VAL A 142 12.57 3.25 7.96
C VAL A 142 12.76 4.44 7.02
N ASN A 143 11.72 5.21 6.79
CA ASN A 143 11.77 6.41 5.96
C ASN A 143 11.12 7.60 6.68
N ASN A 144 11.02 8.74 6.03
CA ASN A 144 10.44 9.97 6.59
C ASN A 144 8.93 9.87 6.92
N ARG A 145 8.24 8.81 6.50
CA ARG A 145 6.84 8.53 6.82
C ARG A 145 6.70 7.54 7.97
N THR A 146 7.78 6.87 8.37
CA THR A 146 7.76 5.91 9.48
C THR A 146 7.63 6.66 10.80
N GLU A 147 6.60 6.33 11.56
CA GLU A 147 6.45 6.82 12.92
C GLU A 147 7.17 5.87 13.89
N ILE A 148 8.07 6.41 14.72
CA ILE A 148 8.77 5.62 15.74
C ILE A 148 8.39 6.17 17.11
N LEU A 149 7.88 5.28 17.96
CA LEU A 149 7.39 5.61 19.30
C LEU A 149 8.17 4.83 20.35
N GLY A 150 8.53 5.53 21.42
CA GLY A 150 9.10 4.95 22.61
C GLY A 150 8.06 4.25 23.48
N PRO A 151 8.48 3.63 24.62
CA PRO A 151 7.58 2.85 25.49
C PRO A 151 6.41 3.66 26.07
N ARG A 152 6.55 4.95 26.16
CA ARG A 152 5.49 5.87 26.66
C ARG A 152 4.66 6.52 25.55
N GLY A 153 4.80 6.05 24.29
CA GLY A 153 4.11 6.63 23.15
C GLY A 153 4.70 7.95 22.64
N ASN A 154 5.80 8.43 23.22
CA ASN A 154 6.51 9.61 22.75
C ASN A 154 7.26 9.33 21.46
N ARG A 155 7.32 10.29 20.55
CA ARG A 155 8.11 10.15 19.32
C ARG A 155 9.60 10.08 19.65
N ILE A 156 10.26 9.11 19.03
CA ILE A 156 11.71 8.91 19.08
C ILE A 156 12.26 8.74 17.65
N THR A 157 13.56 8.70 17.54
CA THR A 157 14.28 8.56 16.26
C THR A 157 14.93 7.19 16.14
N LEU A 158 15.24 6.77 14.90
CA LEU A 158 15.87 5.48 14.63
C LEU A 158 17.13 5.20 15.49
N PRO A 159 18.06 6.16 15.70
CA PRO A 159 19.24 5.95 16.55
C PRO A 159 18.95 5.67 18.03
N GLN A 160 17.73 5.95 18.49
CA GLN A 160 17.33 5.68 19.88
C GLN A 160 16.79 4.26 20.08
N LEU A 161 16.52 3.53 18.99
CA LEU A 161 16.21 2.09 19.07
C LEU A 161 17.48 1.31 19.36
N LYS A 162 17.35 0.23 20.13
CA LYS A 162 18.49 -0.61 20.55
C LYS A 162 18.21 -2.09 20.25
N PRO A 163 19.27 -2.86 19.89
CA PRO A 163 19.16 -4.31 19.88
C PRO A 163 18.65 -4.86 21.22
N GLY A 164 17.87 -5.93 21.16
CA GLY A 164 17.24 -6.56 22.32
C GLY A 164 15.89 -5.96 22.72
N GLN A 165 15.50 -4.80 22.19
CA GLN A 165 14.16 -4.25 22.43
C GLN A 165 13.10 -5.06 21.70
N THR A 166 11.96 -5.28 22.37
CA THR A 166 10.74 -5.79 21.77
C THR A 166 9.94 -4.63 21.21
N VAL A 167 9.52 -4.76 19.96
CA VAL A 167 8.78 -3.71 19.24
C VAL A 167 7.54 -4.29 18.56
N MET A 168 6.49 -3.51 18.52
CA MET A 168 5.33 -3.75 17.67
C MET A 168 5.51 -2.95 16.38
N ILE A 169 5.54 -3.64 15.24
CA ILE A 169 5.82 -3.04 13.93
C ILE A 169 4.62 -3.21 13.02
N THR A 170 4.03 -2.10 12.61
CA THR A 170 3.06 -2.06 11.52
C THR A 170 3.82 -1.77 10.22
N HIS A 171 3.63 -2.60 9.18
CA HIS A 171 4.43 -2.54 7.96
C HIS A 171 3.58 -2.69 6.69
N GLU A 172 4.15 -2.36 5.53
CA GLU A 172 3.48 -2.55 4.25
C GLU A 172 3.21 -4.03 3.95
N ASN A 173 2.18 -4.29 3.14
CA ASN A 173 1.77 -5.65 2.76
C ASN A 173 2.76 -6.37 1.83
N PHE A 174 3.71 -5.65 1.24
CA PHE A 174 4.67 -6.18 0.28
C PHE A 174 6.02 -6.43 0.94
N MET A 175 6.61 -7.56 0.61
CA MET A 175 7.99 -7.89 1.01
C MET A 175 8.79 -8.26 -0.23
N THR A 176 10.07 -7.91 -0.22
CA THR A 176 11.01 -8.36 -1.27
C THR A 176 11.30 -9.85 -1.14
N ALA A 177 11.70 -10.49 -2.24
CA ALA A 177 12.17 -11.88 -2.23
C ALA A 177 13.63 -12.03 -1.75
N SER A 178 14.24 -11.00 -1.17
CA SER A 178 15.58 -11.06 -0.60
C SER A 178 15.64 -11.94 0.68
N ILE A 179 16.83 -12.38 1.05
CA ILE A 179 17.08 -13.09 2.31
C ILE A 179 18.01 -12.23 3.17
N PRO A 180 17.57 -11.73 4.32
CA PRO A 180 16.18 -11.69 4.81
C PRO A 180 15.27 -10.79 3.92
N PRO A 181 13.96 -11.08 3.90
CA PRO A 181 12.99 -10.24 3.17
C PRO A 181 12.95 -8.82 3.74
N GLN A 182 12.56 -7.85 2.91
CA GLN A 182 12.47 -6.45 3.30
C GLN A 182 11.08 -5.90 3.05
N THR A 183 10.61 -5.07 3.98
CA THR A 183 9.37 -4.30 3.85
C THR A 183 9.54 -2.94 4.48
N VAL A 184 8.62 -1.99 4.21
CA VAL A 184 8.67 -0.65 4.80
C VAL A 184 7.88 -0.65 6.11
N ALA A 185 8.50 -0.16 7.18
CA ALA A 185 7.80 0.09 8.43
C ALA A 185 6.96 1.37 8.32
N ILE A 186 5.70 1.29 8.71
CA ILE A 186 4.78 2.43 8.82
C ILE A 186 4.86 3.00 10.22
N ARG A 187 4.82 2.12 11.22
CA ARG A 187 4.95 2.48 12.63
C ARG A 187 5.80 1.45 13.36
N ILE A 188 6.65 1.91 14.26
CA ILE A 188 7.44 1.10 15.20
C ILE A 188 7.14 1.60 16.60
N GLN A 189 6.61 0.75 17.47
CA GLN A 189 6.33 1.05 18.87
C GLN A 189 7.20 0.17 19.75
N VAL A 190 8.03 0.76 20.60
CA VAL A 190 8.76 0.02 21.65
C VAL A 190 7.77 -0.41 22.72
N LEU A 191 7.82 -1.68 23.13
CA LEU A 191 6.96 -2.27 24.16
C LEU A 191 7.61 -2.24 25.52
#